data_8ee4347336deee853a96e719be8752b0
#
_entry.id   8ee4347336deee853a96e719be8752b0
#
_cell.length_a   1.000
_cell.length_b   1.000
_cell.length_c   1.000
_cell.angle_alpha   90.00
_cell.angle_beta   90.00
_cell.angle_gamma   90.00
#
_symmetry.space_group_name_H-M   'P 1'
#
loop_
_entity.id
_entity.type
_entity.pdbx_description
1 polymer ?
#
loop_
_entity_poly.entity_id
_entity_poly.type
_entity_poly.pdbx_seq_one_letter_code
_entity_poly.pdbx_strand_id
1 'polypeptide(L)'
;MSAVALPREQTRVWAEMGEQPEVLGRALAANEPLLDRLRTLAPLRIRLIGHGSSGHAARFGAAVVEARLGVPCDVVPAPDLGGGSALYGGGDLVLALSQSGRTPSVLSAARRAVAAGAHVVALTNDPDSPLAASAHGSLSCHAGEEVAVPATKTFLAQAALLLALAAGTGVASRALAPIAAALEARPAGVPGGPLRPGMVVGSRSAAPIAAEVALKFAEIAGHAVLGVDAAEALHGPVAAGDGPLLALAARPDLNLDLLRAHRDVVQPALPLDGSGDADADALVLAVIGQIMALDLALACGRDPDSPPHLSKVTRSA
;
A
#
# COMPACT_ATOMS: atom_id res chain seq x y z
N MET A 1 31.69 -5.16 17.65
CA MET A 1 30.85 -6.31 18.03
C MET A 1 29.91 -6.53 16.87
N SER A 2 30.03 -7.66 16.16
CA SER A 2 29.11 -8.03 15.07
C SER A 2 27.74 -8.28 15.70
N ALA A 3 26.75 -7.46 15.40
CA ALA A 3 25.38 -7.72 15.82
C ALA A 3 24.96 -9.07 15.21
N VAL A 4 24.55 -10.00 16.04
CA VAL A 4 23.97 -11.27 15.57
C VAL A 4 22.65 -10.91 14.90
N ALA A 5 22.54 -11.16 13.60
CA ALA A 5 21.30 -10.94 12.87
C ALA A 5 20.18 -11.77 13.52
N LEU A 6 19.07 -11.12 13.86
CA LEU A 6 17.88 -11.81 14.39
C LEU A 6 17.33 -12.76 13.30
N PRO A 7 16.96 -13.99 13.66
CA PRO A 7 16.21 -14.85 12.75
C PRO A 7 14.88 -14.16 12.36
N ARG A 8 14.49 -14.27 11.10
CA ARG A 8 13.24 -13.67 10.56
C ARG A 8 12.03 -14.05 11.41
N GLU A 9 11.96 -15.31 11.84
CA GLU A 9 10.87 -15.88 12.62
C GLU A 9 10.72 -15.26 14.03
N GLN A 10 11.71 -14.52 14.49
CA GLN A 10 11.67 -13.81 15.77
C GLN A 10 11.22 -12.35 15.64
N THR A 11 10.96 -11.87 14.43
CA THR A 11 10.50 -10.51 14.20
C THR A 11 8.97 -10.43 14.16
N ARG A 12 8.41 -9.34 14.69
CA ARG A 12 6.97 -9.07 14.64
C ARG A 12 6.52 -8.77 13.23
N VAL A 13 7.31 -8.01 12.47
CA VAL A 13 7.05 -7.73 11.05
C VAL A 13 6.80 -9.02 10.28
N TRP A 14 7.65 -10.05 10.47
CA TRP A 14 7.45 -11.34 9.80
C TRP A 14 6.19 -12.06 10.26
N ALA A 15 5.93 -12.08 11.58
CA ALA A 15 4.71 -12.69 12.12
C ALA A 15 3.46 -12.02 11.55
N GLU A 16 3.43 -10.68 11.53
CA GLU A 16 2.32 -9.89 10.99
C GLU A 16 2.17 -10.05 9.46
N MET A 17 3.27 -10.20 8.73
CA MET A 17 3.22 -10.52 7.30
C MET A 17 2.61 -11.92 7.07
N GLY A 18 2.92 -12.89 7.93
CA GLY A 18 2.35 -14.23 7.86
C GLY A 18 0.82 -14.26 8.00
N GLU A 19 0.22 -13.27 8.65
CA GLU A 19 -1.22 -13.14 8.81
C GLU A 19 -1.93 -12.55 7.57
N GLN A 20 -1.19 -11.98 6.62
CA GLN A 20 -1.76 -11.23 5.48
C GLN A 20 -2.80 -12.00 4.67
N PRO A 21 -2.63 -13.28 4.30
CA PRO A 21 -3.64 -14.00 3.54
C PRO A 21 -4.96 -14.12 4.30
N GLU A 22 -4.90 -14.43 5.59
CA GLU A 22 -6.09 -14.57 6.43
C GLU A 22 -6.77 -13.22 6.68
N VAL A 23 -5.99 -12.17 6.97
CA VAL A 23 -6.48 -10.79 7.12
C VAL A 23 -7.20 -10.33 5.87
N LEU A 24 -6.62 -10.58 4.70
CA LEU A 24 -7.20 -10.21 3.42
C LEU A 24 -8.55 -10.90 3.21
N GLY A 25 -8.61 -12.21 3.45
CA GLY A 25 -9.85 -12.99 3.33
C GLY A 25 -10.95 -12.47 4.26
N ARG A 26 -10.62 -12.23 5.54
CA ARG A 26 -11.57 -11.67 6.52
C ARG A 26 -12.04 -10.28 6.13
N ALA A 27 -11.12 -9.39 5.74
CA ALA A 27 -11.46 -8.02 5.37
C ALA A 27 -12.42 -7.99 4.16
N LEU A 28 -12.15 -8.78 3.13
CA LEU A 28 -12.99 -8.83 1.95
C LEU A 28 -14.40 -9.37 2.28
N ALA A 29 -14.49 -10.48 2.99
CA ALA A 29 -15.77 -11.09 3.35
C ALA A 29 -16.62 -10.19 4.26
N ALA A 30 -16.02 -9.60 5.29
CA ALA A 30 -16.75 -8.76 6.25
C ALA A 30 -17.26 -7.45 5.66
N ASN A 31 -16.58 -6.90 4.66
CA ASN A 31 -16.96 -5.63 4.05
C ASN A 31 -17.78 -5.77 2.76
N GLU A 32 -17.98 -6.97 2.23
CA GLU A 32 -18.69 -7.19 0.96
C GLU A 32 -20.06 -6.48 0.89
N PRO A 33 -20.93 -6.53 1.93
CA PRO A 33 -22.23 -5.85 1.86
C PRO A 33 -22.12 -4.31 1.75
N LEU A 34 -21.12 -3.69 2.34
CA LEU A 34 -20.91 -2.26 2.21
C LEU A 34 -20.24 -1.92 0.88
N LEU A 35 -19.28 -2.71 0.43
CA LEU A 35 -18.64 -2.56 -0.89
C LEU A 35 -19.66 -2.62 -2.01
N ASP A 36 -20.58 -3.58 -1.97
CA ASP A 36 -21.67 -3.71 -2.96
C ASP A 36 -22.58 -2.48 -2.98
N ARG A 37 -22.97 -1.98 -1.79
CA ARG A 37 -23.73 -0.72 -1.71
C ARG A 37 -22.95 0.46 -2.28
N LEU A 38 -21.67 0.60 -1.95
CA LEU A 38 -20.84 1.68 -2.47
C LEU A 38 -20.68 1.63 -4.00
N ARG A 39 -20.60 0.43 -4.58
CA ARG A 39 -20.53 0.23 -6.03
C ARG A 39 -21.83 0.60 -6.75
N THR A 40 -22.98 0.59 -6.07
CA THR A 40 -24.26 1.07 -6.63
C THR A 40 -24.42 2.59 -6.56
N LEU A 41 -23.58 3.27 -5.80
CA LEU A 41 -23.54 4.73 -5.81
C LEU A 41 -23.00 5.20 -7.17
N ALA A 42 -23.53 6.32 -7.65
CA ALA A 42 -23.06 6.98 -8.85
C ALA A 42 -22.43 8.33 -8.48
N PRO A 43 -21.28 8.35 -7.79
CA PRO A 43 -20.68 9.60 -7.37
C PRO A 43 -20.17 10.37 -8.60
N LEU A 44 -20.18 11.69 -8.52
CA LEU A 44 -19.60 12.55 -9.56
C LEU A 44 -18.08 12.38 -9.62
N ARG A 45 -17.47 12.11 -8.45
CA ARG A 45 -16.04 11.78 -8.32
C ARG A 45 -15.79 11.08 -6.98
N ILE A 46 -14.66 10.39 -6.90
CA ILE A 46 -14.20 9.72 -5.70
C ILE A 46 -12.92 10.40 -5.22
N ARG A 47 -12.83 10.70 -3.94
CA ARG A 47 -11.65 11.32 -3.35
C ARG A 47 -11.12 10.46 -2.23
N LEU A 48 -9.81 10.22 -2.24
CA LEU A 48 -9.13 9.44 -1.21
C LEU A 48 -8.22 10.33 -0.39
N ILE A 49 -8.17 10.06 0.91
CA ILE A 49 -7.35 10.80 1.87
C ILE A 49 -6.55 9.81 2.68
N GLY A 50 -5.23 9.99 2.79
CA GLY A 50 -4.38 9.12 3.60
C GLY A 50 -2.92 9.61 3.63
N HIS A 51 -2.15 9.15 4.63
CA HIS A 51 -0.73 9.44 4.78
C HIS A 51 0.10 8.16 4.86
N GLY A 52 1.40 8.26 4.55
CA GLY A 52 2.31 7.12 4.61
C GLY A 52 1.80 5.94 3.79
N SER A 53 1.80 4.74 4.38
CA SER A 53 1.28 3.52 3.72
C SER A 53 -0.21 3.65 3.36
N SER A 54 -1.05 4.27 4.21
CA SER A 54 -2.44 4.57 3.85
C SER A 54 -2.54 5.53 2.66
N GLY A 55 -1.60 6.46 2.51
CA GLY A 55 -1.50 7.34 1.35
C GLY A 55 -1.11 6.59 0.07
N HIS A 56 -0.23 5.59 0.18
CA HIS A 56 0.12 4.73 -0.96
C HIS A 56 -1.04 3.80 -1.33
N ALA A 57 -1.76 3.24 -0.35
CA ALA A 57 -3.00 2.51 -0.59
C ALA A 57 -4.06 3.40 -1.29
N ALA A 58 -4.19 4.66 -0.86
CA ALA A 58 -5.08 5.62 -1.50
C ALA A 58 -4.69 5.89 -2.97
N ARG A 59 -3.40 6.05 -3.28
CA ARG A 59 -2.92 6.22 -4.67
C ARG A 59 -3.17 4.98 -5.52
N PHE A 60 -2.92 3.78 -4.97
CA PHE A 60 -3.28 2.53 -5.63
C PHE A 60 -4.80 2.48 -5.90
N GLY A 61 -5.61 2.78 -4.89
CA GLY A 61 -7.07 2.84 -5.00
C GLY A 61 -7.53 3.82 -6.07
N ALA A 62 -6.95 5.03 -6.12
CA ALA A 62 -7.30 6.01 -7.15
C ALA A 62 -7.05 5.46 -8.56
N ALA A 63 -5.87 4.88 -8.79
CA ALA A 63 -5.53 4.32 -10.09
C ALA A 63 -6.48 3.20 -10.54
N VAL A 64 -6.80 2.24 -9.63
CA VAL A 64 -7.66 1.11 -9.99
C VAL A 64 -9.14 1.50 -10.09
N VAL A 65 -9.61 2.41 -9.23
CA VAL A 65 -11.01 2.87 -9.25
C VAL A 65 -11.27 3.68 -10.52
N GLU A 66 -10.42 4.63 -10.86
CA GLU A 66 -10.57 5.41 -12.09
C GLU A 66 -10.53 4.52 -13.33
N ALA A 67 -9.56 3.60 -13.41
CA ALA A 67 -9.40 2.70 -14.54
C ALA A 67 -10.58 1.71 -14.70
N ARG A 68 -11.18 1.25 -13.61
CA ARG A 68 -12.22 0.21 -13.63
C ARG A 68 -13.64 0.76 -13.66
N LEU A 69 -13.89 1.89 -12.99
CA LEU A 69 -15.23 2.48 -12.89
C LEU A 69 -15.44 3.66 -13.84
N GLY A 70 -14.37 4.24 -14.39
CA GLY A 70 -14.46 5.43 -15.23
C GLY A 70 -14.93 6.68 -14.49
N VAL A 71 -14.85 6.67 -13.15
CA VAL A 71 -15.20 7.81 -12.29
C VAL A 71 -13.93 8.57 -11.95
N PRO A 72 -13.86 9.90 -12.12
CA PRO A 72 -12.70 10.69 -11.72
C PRO A 72 -12.32 10.40 -10.26
N CYS A 73 -11.06 10.07 -10.02
CA CYS A 73 -10.59 9.65 -8.72
C CYS A 73 -9.27 10.30 -8.34
N ASP A 74 -9.28 11.09 -7.26
CA ASP A 74 -8.13 11.87 -6.80
C ASP A 74 -7.68 11.47 -5.40
N VAL A 75 -6.37 11.52 -5.15
CA VAL A 75 -5.85 11.54 -3.78
C VAL A 75 -5.71 13.00 -3.36
N VAL A 76 -6.51 13.38 -2.39
CA VAL A 76 -6.52 14.76 -1.88
C VAL A 76 -5.53 14.88 -0.73
N PRO A 77 -4.64 15.87 -0.74
CA PRO A 77 -3.83 16.16 0.43
C PRO A 77 -4.72 16.43 1.65
N ALA A 78 -4.34 15.90 2.79
CA ALA A 78 -4.97 16.25 4.06
C ALA A 78 -4.11 17.33 4.76
N PRO A 79 -4.25 18.62 4.38
CA PRO A 79 -3.44 19.67 4.97
C PRO A 79 -3.84 19.88 6.43
N ASP A 80 -2.85 20.00 7.28
CA ASP A 80 -3.05 20.26 8.71
C ASP A 80 -3.70 21.63 8.97
N LEU A 81 -3.61 22.54 8.00
CA LEU A 81 -4.09 23.92 8.14
C LEU A 81 -4.99 24.32 6.96
N GLY A 82 -6.28 24.50 7.25
CA GLY A 82 -7.14 25.46 6.54
C GLY A 82 -7.41 25.25 5.04
N GLY A 83 -7.17 24.09 4.49
CA GLY A 83 -7.62 23.78 3.13
C GLY A 83 -9.15 23.91 3.07
N GLY A 84 -9.65 24.82 2.23
CA GLY A 84 -11.06 25.20 2.20
C GLY A 84 -11.98 24.01 1.89
N SER A 85 -13.24 24.13 2.30
CA SER A 85 -14.35 23.23 1.94
C SER A 85 -14.55 23.07 0.42
N ALA A 86 -13.96 23.93 -0.38
CA ALA A 86 -14.00 23.89 -1.86
C ALA A 86 -13.43 22.59 -2.49
N LEU A 87 -12.68 21.78 -1.72
CA LEU A 87 -12.19 20.47 -2.18
C LEU A 87 -13.28 19.39 -2.21
N TYR A 88 -14.39 19.56 -1.47
CA TYR A 88 -15.42 18.55 -1.34
C TYR A 88 -16.79 19.13 -1.65
N GLY A 89 -17.73 18.30 -2.09
CA GLY A 89 -19.09 18.73 -2.40
C GLY A 89 -20.11 17.60 -2.34
N GLY A 90 -21.39 17.96 -2.36
CA GLY A 90 -22.48 17.01 -2.50
C GLY A 90 -22.33 16.27 -3.84
N GLY A 91 -22.32 14.94 -3.84
CA GLY A 91 -22.06 14.08 -4.99
C GLY A 91 -20.65 13.50 -5.01
N ASP A 92 -19.75 13.93 -4.12
CA ASP A 92 -18.46 13.27 -3.91
C ASP A 92 -18.62 12.06 -2.96
N LEU A 93 -17.95 10.95 -3.30
CA LEU A 93 -17.64 9.88 -2.37
C LEU A 93 -16.21 10.10 -1.85
N VAL A 94 -16.05 10.22 -0.54
CA VAL A 94 -14.75 10.43 0.10
C VAL A 94 -14.38 9.18 0.90
N LEU A 95 -13.24 8.58 0.58
CA LEU A 95 -12.67 7.47 1.34
C LEU A 95 -11.50 8.00 2.17
N ALA A 96 -11.66 7.97 3.50
CA ALA A 96 -10.65 8.46 4.43
C ALA A 96 -9.90 7.28 5.07
N LEU A 97 -8.60 7.15 4.75
CA LEU A 97 -7.77 6.02 5.13
C LEU A 97 -6.87 6.38 6.31
N SER A 98 -6.99 5.65 7.40
CA SER A 98 -6.09 5.73 8.56
C SER A 98 -6.13 4.43 9.33
N GLN A 99 -4.99 3.75 9.47
CA GLN A 99 -4.90 2.48 10.21
C GLN A 99 -5.49 2.63 11.61
N SER A 100 -5.08 3.64 12.38
CA SER A 100 -5.57 3.88 13.73
C SER A 100 -6.91 4.64 13.79
N GLY A 101 -7.33 5.24 12.67
CA GLY A 101 -8.48 6.15 12.65
C GLY A 101 -8.33 7.39 13.53
N ARG A 102 -7.08 7.72 13.96
CA ARG A 102 -6.76 8.81 14.90
C ARG A 102 -5.81 9.86 14.33
N THR A 103 -5.41 9.74 13.07
CA THR A 103 -4.54 10.71 12.40
C THR A 103 -5.25 12.07 12.31
N PRO A 104 -4.73 13.14 12.96
CA PRO A 104 -5.48 14.41 13.11
C PRO A 104 -5.86 15.06 11.78
N SER A 105 -4.93 15.11 10.82
CA SER A 105 -5.15 15.70 9.50
C SER A 105 -6.22 14.93 8.70
N VAL A 106 -6.20 13.59 8.71
CA VAL A 106 -7.20 12.75 8.04
C VAL A 106 -8.59 12.97 8.67
N LEU A 107 -8.64 12.98 10.00
CA LEU A 107 -9.89 13.22 10.74
C LEU A 107 -10.46 14.60 10.44
N SER A 108 -9.62 15.64 10.44
CA SER A 108 -10.01 17.00 10.07
C SER A 108 -10.55 17.08 8.64
N ALA A 109 -9.86 16.45 7.69
CA ALA A 109 -10.29 16.42 6.30
C ALA A 109 -11.62 15.67 6.11
N ALA A 110 -11.80 14.53 6.77
CA ALA A 110 -13.06 13.77 6.74
C ALA A 110 -14.24 14.59 7.28
N ARG A 111 -14.06 15.28 8.41
CA ARG A 111 -15.09 16.15 8.98
C ARG A 111 -15.47 17.31 8.06
N ARG A 112 -14.47 17.91 7.39
CA ARG A 112 -14.73 18.97 6.37
C ARG A 112 -15.50 18.42 5.19
N ALA A 113 -15.18 17.21 4.73
CA ALA A 113 -15.91 16.58 3.65
C ALA A 113 -17.38 16.31 4.02
N VAL A 114 -17.65 15.82 5.23
CA VAL A 114 -19.02 15.67 5.76
C VAL A 114 -19.74 17.02 5.79
N ALA A 115 -19.10 18.06 6.32
CA ALA A 115 -19.68 19.40 6.41
C ALA A 115 -19.96 20.02 5.02
N ALA A 116 -19.22 19.62 4.00
CA ALA A 116 -19.43 20.03 2.60
C ALA A 116 -20.50 19.19 1.87
N GLY A 117 -21.12 18.22 2.54
CA GLY A 117 -22.18 17.38 1.99
C GLY A 117 -21.70 16.16 1.22
N ALA A 118 -20.39 15.83 1.25
CA ALA A 118 -19.87 14.61 0.64
C ALA A 118 -20.30 13.36 1.42
N HIS A 119 -20.46 12.23 0.73
CA HIS A 119 -20.61 10.93 1.39
C HIS A 119 -19.25 10.40 1.80
N VAL A 120 -18.99 10.33 3.10
CA VAL A 120 -17.68 9.94 3.65
C VAL A 120 -17.72 8.51 4.18
N VAL A 121 -16.74 7.70 3.80
CA VAL A 121 -16.52 6.35 4.32
C VAL A 121 -15.12 6.27 4.92
N ALA A 122 -15.01 5.83 6.17
CA ALA A 122 -13.76 5.55 6.82
C ALA A 122 -13.21 4.21 6.35
N LEU A 123 -11.89 4.10 6.17
CA LEU A 123 -11.19 2.84 5.95
C LEU A 123 -10.11 2.71 7.03
N THR A 124 -10.39 1.93 8.07
CA THR A 124 -9.59 1.88 9.30
C THR A 124 -9.50 0.46 9.86
N ASN A 125 -8.52 0.22 10.73
CA ASN A 125 -8.42 -1.05 11.47
C ASN A 125 -9.13 -0.99 12.84
N ASP A 126 -9.49 0.21 13.30
CA ASP A 126 -10.20 0.44 14.56
C ASP A 126 -11.63 0.91 14.26
N PRO A 127 -12.65 0.01 14.36
CA PRO A 127 -14.04 0.36 14.09
C PRO A 127 -14.62 1.37 15.10
N ASP A 128 -14.01 1.50 16.29
CA ASP A 128 -14.42 2.41 17.34
C ASP A 128 -13.63 3.72 17.32
N SER A 129 -12.87 3.95 16.25
CA SER A 129 -12.05 5.15 16.09
C SER A 129 -12.86 6.42 15.86
N PRO A 130 -12.32 7.60 16.20
CA PRO A 130 -12.94 8.88 15.89
C PRO A 130 -13.23 9.07 14.39
N LEU A 131 -12.42 8.47 13.51
CA LEU A 131 -12.64 8.52 12.07
C LEU A 131 -13.88 7.73 11.66
N ALA A 132 -14.02 6.49 12.15
CA ALA A 132 -15.21 5.67 11.91
C ALA A 132 -16.48 6.36 12.44
N ALA A 133 -16.42 6.93 13.65
CA ALA A 133 -17.53 7.63 14.26
C ALA A 133 -17.95 8.93 13.53
N SER A 134 -17.04 9.54 12.75
CA SER A 134 -17.31 10.79 12.00
C SER A 134 -17.75 10.57 10.56
N ALA A 135 -17.78 9.33 10.07
CA ALA A 135 -18.11 8.97 8.70
C ALA A 135 -19.54 8.42 8.57
N HIS A 136 -20.06 8.33 7.35
CA HIS A 136 -21.36 7.74 7.05
C HIS A 136 -21.33 6.20 7.00
N GLY A 137 -20.14 5.62 6.95
CA GLY A 137 -19.89 4.19 6.98
C GLY A 137 -18.43 3.91 7.21
N SER A 138 -18.09 2.66 7.55
CA SER A 138 -16.71 2.25 7.79
C SER A 138 -16.41 0.89 7.17
N LEU A 139 -15.34 0.84 6.38
CA LEU A 139 -14.68 -0.38 5.93
C LEU A 139 -13.57 -0.73 6.94
N SER A 140 -13.63 -1.91 7.54
CA SER A 140 -12.64 -2.35 8.52
C SER A 140 -11.57 -3.22 7.86
N CYS A 141 -10.29 -2.98 8.19
CA CYS A 141 -9.20 -3.84 7.74
C CYS A 141 -9.26 -5.25 8.35
N HIS A 142 -9.93 -5.44 9.48
CA HIS A 142 -9.97 -6.72 10.21
C HIS A 142 -8.59 -7.35 10.43
N ALA A 143 -7.56 -6.51 10.54
CA ALA A 143 -6.16 -6.95 10.62
C ALA A 143 -5.73 -7.40 12.02
N GLY A 144 -6.62 -7.28 13.01
CA GLY A 144 -6.23 -7.49 14.40
C GLY A 144 -5.20 -6.45 14.85
N GLU A 145 -4.45 -6.77 15.88
CA GLU A 145 -3.39 -5.88 16.36
C GLU A 145 -2.18 -5.91 15.41
N GLU A 146 -1.69 -4.75 15.02
CA GLU A 146 -0.46 -4.56 14.25
C GLU A 146 0.50 -3.73 15.08
N VAL A 147 1.48 -4.41 15.70
CA VAL A 147 2.38 -3.84 16.72
C VAL A 147 3.66 -3.28 16.13
N ALA A 148 4.20 -3.95 15.12
CA ALA A 148 5.38 -3.48 14.41
C ALA A 148 5.13 -2.06 13.85
N VAL A 149 6.13 -1.19 13.95
CA VAL A 149 6.00 0.21 13.49
C VAL A 149 5.67 0.27 12.00
N PRO A 150 6.37 -0.46 11.11
CA PRO A 150 6.00 -0.50 9.70
C PRO A 150 4.64 -1.17 9.49
N ALA A 151 3.75 -0.52 8.76
CA ALA A 151 2.48 -1.11 8.37
C ALA A 151 2.68 -2.12 7.23
N THR A 152 2.16 -3.33 7.39
CA THR A 152 2.22 -4.41 6.41
C THR A 152 0.83 -4.95 6.10
N LYS A 153 0.21 -5.64 7.05
CA LYS A 153 -1.11 -6.26 6.86
C LYS A 153 -2.25 -5.25 6.74
N THR A 154 -2.20 -4.12 7.47
CA THR A 154 -3.21 -3.08 7.35
C THR A 154 -3.13 -2.33 6.02
N PHE A 155 -1.91 -2.07 5.51
CA PHE A 155 -1.71 -1.53 4.17
C PHE A 155 -2.35 -2.44 3.11
N LEU A 156 -2.03 -3.74 3.18
CA LEU A 156 -2.52 -4.72 2.20
C LEU A 156 -4.05 -4.82 2.22
N ALA A 157 -4.66 -4.85 3.42
CA ALA A 157 -6.11 -4.86 3.57
C ALA A 157 -6.76 -3.58 2.99
N GLN A 158 -6.18 -2.41 3.24
CA GLN A 158 -6.68 -1.15 2.65
C GLN A 158 -6.63 -1.19 1.13
N ALA A 159 -5.51 -1.59 0.54
CA ALA A 159 -5.35 -1.69 -0.91
C ALA A 159 -6.33 -2.71 -1.53
N ALA A 160 -6.50 -3.86 -0.89
CA ALA A 160 -7.43 -4.89 -1.37
C ALA A 160 -8.90 -4.47 -1.28
N LEU A 161 -9.31 -3.75 -0.23
CA LEU A 161 -10.66 -3.20 -0.12
C LEU A 161 -10.94 -2.15 -1.21
N LEU A 162 -9.94 -1.35 -1.57
CA LEU A 162 -10.06 -0.41 -2.68
C LEU A 162 -10.12 -1.12 -4.05
N LEU A 163 -9.36 -2.20 -4.23
CA LEU A 163 -9.50 -3.04 -5.42
C LEU A 163 -10.88 -3.73 -5.46
N ALA A 164 -11.37 -4.20 -4.32
CA ALA A 164 -12.70 -4.79 -4.23
C ALA A 164 -13.82 -3.77 -4.52
N LEU A 165 -13.66 -2.52 -4.10
CA LEU A 165 -14.57 -1.44 -4.50
C LEU A 165 -14.59 -1.25 -6.02
N ALA A 166 -13.40 -1.30 -6.65
CA ALA A 166 -13.25 -1.08 -8.09
C ALA A 166 -13.72 -2.26 -8.94
N ALA A 167 -13.47 -3.51 -8.50
CA ALA A 167 -13.57 -4.70 -9.34
C ALA A 167 -14.37 -5.87 -8.71
N GLY A 168 -14.80 -5.72 -7.46
CA GLY A 168 -15.47 -6.77 -6.68
C GLY A 168 -14.50 -7.60 -5.85
N THR A 169 -15.05 -8.19 -4.77
CA THR A 169 -14.29 -9.02 -3.82
C THR A 169 -13.64 -10.23 -4.50
N GLY A 170 -14.30 -10.82 -5.50
CA GLY A 170 -13.78 -11.95 -6.27
C GLY A 170 -12.49 -11.64 -7.04
N VAL A 171 -12.29 -10.42 -7.51
CA VAL A 171 -11.02 -10.00 -8.15
C VAL A 171 -9.92 -9.83 -7.11
N ALA A 172 -10.22 -9.10 -6.03
CA ALA A 172 -9.24 -8.87 -4.97
C ALA A 172 -8.79 -10.18 -4.29
N SER A 173 -9.69 -11.15 -4.10
CA SER A 173 -9.37 -12.44 -3.50
C SER A 173 -8.45 -13.32 -4.35
N ARG A 174 -8.30 -13.07 -5.65
CA ARG A 174 -7.34 -13.78 -6.49
C ARG A 174 -5.89 -13.63 -6.02
N ALA A 175 -5.56 -12.56 -5.29
CA ALA A 175 -4.24 -12.36 -4.72
C ALA A 175 -3.91 -13.31 -3.55
N LEU A 176 -4.91 -13.92 -2.90
CA LEU A 176 -4.73 -14.71 -1.67
C LEU A 176 -3.73 -15.86 -1.83
N ALA A 177 -3.96 -16.74 -2.83
CA ALA A 177 -3.07 -17.88 -3.03
C ALA A 177 -1.65 -17.48 -3.46
N PRO A 178 -1.44 -16.54 -4.41
CA PRO A 178 -0.10 -16.05 -4.71
C PRO A 178 0.60 -15.36 -3.53
N ILE A 179 -0.11 -14.62 -2.67
CA ILE A 179 0.45 -14.03 -1.46
C ILE A 179 0.91 -15.11 -0.49
N ALA A 180 0.07 -16.11 -0.22
CA ALA A 180 0.45 -17.23 0.64
C ALA A 180 1.70 -17.95 0.10
N ALA A 181 1.72 -18.23 -1.19
CA ALA A 181 2.88 -18.84 -1.85
C ALA A 181 4.14 -17.96 -1.79
N ALA A 182 4.01 -16.63 -1.89
CA ALA A 182 5.15 -15.72 -1.73
C ALA A 182 5.75 -15.78 -0.32
N LEU A 183 4.91 -15.85 0.70
CA LEU A 183 5.34 -15.96 2.10
C LEU A 183 6.00 -17.32 2.39
N GLU A 184 5.48 -18.41 1.80
CA GLU A 184 6.04 -19.75 1.94
C GLU A 184 7.34 -19.93 1.17
N ALA A 185 7.38 -19.49 -0.10
CA ALA A 185 8.52 -19.69 -1.00
C ALA A 185 9.74 -18.89 -0.56
N ARG A 186 9.53 -17.78 0.19
CA ARG A 186 10.59 -16.84 0.55
C ARG A 186 11.36 -16.46 -0.71
N PRO A 187 10.89 -15.50 -1.52
CA PRO A 187 11.56 -15.17 -2.76
C PRO A 187 13.05 -15.03 -2.51
N ALA A 188 13.82 -15.91 -3.14
CA ALA A 188 15.25 -15.98 -2.95
C ALA A 188 15.80 -14.59 -3.27
N GLY A 189 16.63 -14.07 -2.38
CA GLY A 189 17.39 -12.86 -2.67
C GLY A 189 18.10 -13.04 -4.01
N VAL A 190 18.45 -11.93 -4.64
CA VAL A 190 19.25 -11.93 -5.87
C VAL A 190 20.51 -12.77 -5.63
N PRO A 191 21.03 -13.51 -6.63
CA PRO A 191 22.33 -14.16 -6.49
C PRO A 191 23.37 -13.18 -5.93
N GLY A 192 23.93 -13.48 -4.75
CA GLY A 192 24.88 -12.60 -4.06
C GLY A 192 24.41 -12.00 -2.75
N GLY A 193 23.17 -12.24 -2.31
CA GLY A 193 22.63 -11.77 -1.02
C GLY A 193 21.33 -10.97 -1.13
N PRO A 194 20.89 -10.30 -0.07
CA PRO A 194 19.68 -9.50 -0.09
C PRO A 194 19.81 -8.31 -1.02
N LEU A 195 18.74 -8.03 -1.76
CA LEU A 195 18.69 -6.94 -2.72
C LEU A 195 18.81 -5.58 -2.02
N ARG A 196 19.76 -4.77 -2.49
CA ARG A 196 19.88 -3.35 -2.15
C ARG A 196 19.56 -2.51 -3.39
N PRO A 197 18.31 -2.17 -3.63
CA PRO A 197 17.94 -1.46 -4.84
C PRO A 197 18.43 -0.01 -4.82
N GLY A 198 18.83 0.51 -5.97
CA GLY A 198 19.07 1.94 -6.16
C GLY A 198 17.76 2.72 -6.36
N MET A 199 16.73 2.02 -6.85
CA MET A 199 15.39 2.57 -7.06
C MET A 199 14.36 1.44 -7.14
N VAL A 200 13.11 1.72 -6.76
CA VAL A 200 11.96 0.84 -6.99
C VAL A 200 11.09 1.46 -8.07
N VAL A 201 10.82 0.73 -9.13
CA VAL A 201 9.96 1.19 -10.21
C VAL A 201 8.73 0.31 -10.34
N GLY A 202 7.58 0.91 -10.62
CA GLY A 202 6.34 0.18 -10.84
C GLY A 202 5.63 0.68 -12.08
N SER A 203 4.88 -0.20 -12.73
CA SER A 203 4.11 0.14 -13.91
C SER A 203 2.62 0.15 -13.59
N ARG A 204 1.87 1.16 -14.09
CA ARG A 204 0.42 1.24 -13.96
C ARG A 204 -0.01 1.23 -12.48
N SER A 205 -0.91 0.31 -12.10
CA SER A 205 -1.36 0.15 -10.70
C SER A 205 -0.23 -0.26 -9.73
N ALA A 206 0.87 -0.81 -10.22
CA ALA A 206 2.04 -1.10 -9.41
C ALA A 206 2.94 0.13 -9.15
N ALA A 207 2.72 1.28 -9.81
CA ALA A 207 3.50 2.49 -9.52
C ALA A 207 3.31 3.00 -8.08
N PRO A 208 2.10 3.12 -7.52
CA PRO A 208 1.91 3.41 -6.10
C PRO A 208 2.46 2.34 -5.16
N ILE A 209 2.49 1.07 -5.61
CA ILE A 209 3.11 -0.03 -4.86
C ILE A 209 4.63 0.14 -4.81
N ALA A 210 5.27 0.62 -5.88
CA ALA A 210 6.70 0.93 -5.87
C ALA A 210 7.04 1.98 -4.80
N ALA A 211 6.22 3.00 -4.64
CA ALA A 211 6.39 4.00 -3.59
C ALA A 211 6.20 3.41 -2.18
N GLU A 212 5.24 2.49 -1.99
CA GLU A 212 5.07 1.77 -0.73
C GLU A 212 6.25 0.85 -0.42
N VAL A 213 6.72 0.09 -1.40
CA VAL A 213 7.89 -0.79 -1.22
C VAL A 213 9.14 0.03 -0.90
N ALA A 214 9.34 1.17 -1.55
CA ALA A 214 10.43 2.10 -1.22
C ALA A 214 10.31 2.61 0.23
N LEU A 215 9.10 2.92 0.69
CA LEU A 215 8.84 3.26 2.10
C LEU A 215 9.21 2.10 3.03
N LYS A 216 8.90 0.86 2.67
CA LYS A 216 9.28 -0.33 3.47
C LYS A 216 10.80 -0.52 3.53
N PHE A 217 11.53 -0.31 2.43
CA PHE A 217 13.00 -0.30 2.47
C PHE A 217 13.53 0.77 3.43
N ALA A 218 12.93 1.95 3.45
CA ALA A 218 13.32 3.03 4.36
C ALA A 218 12.98 2.69 5.82
N GLU A 219 11.76 2.26 6.11
CA GLU A 219 11.30 1.97 7.47
C GLU A 219 11.95 0.71 8.04
N ILE A 220 11.90 -0.40 7.32
CA ILE A 220 12.34 -1.72 7.82
C ILE A 220 13.87 -1.84 7.76
N ALA A 221 14.48 -1.48 6.62
CA ALA A 221 15.91 -1.68 6.39
C ALA A 221 16.75 -0.41 6.60
N GLY A 222 16.14 0.76 6.81
CA GLY A 222 16.83 2.05 6.86
C GLY A 222 17.58 2.36 5.56
N HIS A 223 17.06 1.86 4.45
CA HIS A 223 17.61 2.05 3.12
C HIS A 223 16.68 2.95 2.30
N ALA A 224 16.99 4.25 2.26
CA ALA A 224 16.21 5.22 1.54
C ALA A 224 16.41 5.07 0.03
N VAL A 225 15.31 4.82 -0.68
CA VAL A 225 15.30 4.72 -2.15
C VAL A 225 14.08 5.46 -2.70
N LEU A 226 14.11 5.81 -3.97
CA LEU A 226 12.95 6.37 -4.65
C LEU A 226 12.03 5.24 -5.14
N GLY A 227 10.73 5.43 -4.96
CA GLY A 227 9.69 4.59 -5.57
C GLY A 227 8.91 5.42 -6.58
N VAL A 228 8.99 5.09 -7.86
CA VAL A 228 8.45 5.92 -8.95
C VAL A 228 7.73 5.08 -10.02
N ASP A 229 6.90 5.73 -10.82
CA ASP A 229 6.37 5.14 -12.05
C ASP A 229 7.51 4.86 -13.05
N ALA A 230 7.46 3.73 -13.73
CA ALA A 230 8.48 3.32 -14.70
C ALA A 230 8.63 4.32 -15.86
N ALA A 231 7.53 4.97 -16.27
CA ALA A 231 7.57 6.04 -17.28
C ALA A 231 8.30 7.27 -16.74
N GLU A 232 7.98 7.70 -15.52
CA GLU A 232 8.63 8.85 -14.87
C GLU A 232 10.11 8.62 -14.59
N ALA A 233 10.52 7.36 -14.34
CA ALA A 233 11.91 7.02 -14.07
C ALA A 233 12.85 7.43 -15.22
N LEU A 234 12.38 7.39 -16.46
CA LEU A 234 13.14 7.79 -17.67
C LEU A 234 13.33 9.31 -17.79
N HIS A 235 12.55 10.12 -17.06
CA HIS A 235 12.60 11.58 -17.11
C HIS A 235 13.55 12.20 -16.06
N GLY A 236 14.54 11.44 -15.60
CA GLY A 236 15.59 11.94 -14.70
C GLY A 236 15.94 10.99 -13.56
N PRO A 237 14.96 10.43 -12.82
CA PRO A 237 15.24 9.56 -11.67
C PRO A 237 16.19 8.39 -11.98
N VAL A 238 16.19 7.84 -13.19
CA VAL A 238 17.08 6.74 -13.60
C VAL A 238 18.58 7.07 -13.42
N ALA A 239 18.93 8.36 -13.39
CA ALA A 239 20.30 8.82 -13.15
C ALA A 239 20.69 8.80 -11.66
N ALA A 240 19.72 8.67 -10.75
CA ALA A 240 19.95 8.71 -9.31
C ALA A 240 20.18 7.33 -8.70
N GLY A 241 21.01 7.30 -7.64
CA GLY A 241 21.26 6.11 -6.83
C GLY A 241 22.17 5.08 -7.50
N ASP A 242 22.86 4.33 -6.63
CA ASP A 242 23.67 3.18 -7.03
C ASP A 242 22.87 1.88 -6.82
N GLY A 243 23.20 0.84 -7.59
CA GLY A 243 22.56 -0.46 -7.50
C GLY A 243 21.46 -0.70 -8.56
N PRO A 244 20.91 -1.92 -8.60
CA PRO A 244 19.91 -2.29 -9.59
C PRO A 244 18.56 -1.61 -9.36
N LEU A 245 17.74 -1.56 -10.39
CA LEU A 245 16.33 -1.20 -10.27
C LEU A 245 15.54 -2.43 -9.83
N LEU A 246 14.70 -2.28 -8.79
CA LEU A 246 13.68 -3.27 -8.46
C LEU A 246 12.41 -2.93 -9.24
N ALA A 247 12.06 -3.76 -10.21
CA ALA A 247 10.90 -3.54 -11.06
C ALA A 247 9.68 -4.35 -10.56
N LEU A 248 8.63 -3.65 -10.22
CA LEU A 248 7.34 -4.22 -9.81
C LEU A 248 6.38 -4.13 -11.00
N ALA A 249 6.29 -5.19 -11.78
CA ALA A 249 5.40 -5.25 -12.93
C ALA A 249 4.81 -6.65 -13.08
N ALA A 250 3.50 -6.72 -13.12
CA ALA A 250 2.75 -7.95 -13.32
C ALA A 250 2.71 -8.39 -14.80
N ARG A 251 3.03 -7.48 -15.72
CA ARG A 251 2.97 -7.71 -17.18
C ARG A 251 4.16 -7.05 -17.87
N PRO A 252 4.52 -7.48 -19.10
CA PRO A 252 5.49 -6.78 -19.92
C PRO A 252 5.16 -5.28 -20.04
N ASP A 253 6.17 -4.44 -19.95
CA ASP A 253 6.04 -2.99 -20.01
C ASP A 253 7.22 -2.40 -20.80
N LEU A 254 6.89 -1.59 -21.82
CA LEU A 254 7.88 -0.98 -22.68
C LEU A 254 8.86 -0.07 -21.92
N ASN A 255 8.39 0.64 -20.89
CA ASN A 255 9.26 1.52 -20.12
C ASN A 255 10.29 0.72 -19.33
N LEU A 256 9.92 -0.47 -18.82
CA LEU A 256 10.89 -1.36 -18.17
C LEU A 256 11.92 -1.90 -19.15
N ASP A 257 11.53 -2.17 -20.40
CA ASP A 257 12.47 -2.60 -21.43
C ASP A 257 13.45 -1.47 -21.78
N LEU A 258 12.99 -0.23 -21.83
CA LEU A 258 13.84 0.95 -22.01
C LEU A 258 14.78 1.15 -20.80
N LEU A 259 14.30 0.98 -19.57
CA LEU A 259 15.12 1.10 -18.36
C LEU A 259 16.26 0.07 -18.32
N ARG A 260 16.05 -1.15 -18.84
CA ARG A 260 17.09 -2.19 -18.97
C ARG A 260 18.29 -1.75 -19.83
N ALA A 261 18.09 -0.81 -20.73
CA ALA A 261 19.19 -0.24 -21.52
C ALA A 261 20.09 0.70 -20.69
N HIS A 262 19.64 1.16 -19.54
CA HIS A 262 20.35 2.13 -18.69
C HIS A 262 20.86 1.52 -17.38
N ARG A 263 20.16 0.54 -16.81
CA ARG A 263 20.42 0.00 -15.46
C ARG A 263 20.13 -1.51 -15.43
N ASP A 264 20.81 -2.22 -14.55
CA ASP A 264 20.41 -3.58 -14.19
C ASP A 264 19.02 -3.56 -13.56
N VAL A 265 18.14 -4.43 -14.05
CA VAL A 265 16.75 -4.53 -13.57
C VAL A 265 16.52 -5.91 -12.97
N VAL A 266 16.14 -5.91 -11.70
CA VAL A 266 15.66 -7.08 -10.97
C VAL A 266 14.14 -7.05 -10.96
N GLN A 267 13.52 -8.03 -11.57
CA GLN A 267 12.06 -8.19 -11.58
C GLN A 267 11.71 -9.50 -10.88
N PRO A 268 11.02 -9.44 -9.72
CA PRO A 268 10.62 -10.65 -9.02
C PRO A 268 9.56 -11.40 -9.83
N ALA A 269 9.68 -12.73 -9.85
CA ALA A 269 8.65 -13.59 -10.40
C ALA A 269 7.41 -13.62 -9.49
N LEU A 270 6.25 -13.64 -10.10
CA LEU A 270 5.01 -13.87 -9.37
C LEU A 270 4.85 -15.36 -9.05
N PRO A 271 4.58 -15.73 -7.79
CA PRO A 271 4.25 -17.10 -7.45
C PRO A 271 2.97 -17.57 -8.16
N LEU A 272 2.90 -18.86 -8.48
CA LEU A 272 1.73 -19.48 -9.15
C LEU A 272 1.34 -18.79 -10.46
N ASP A 273 2.32 -18.21 -11.18
CA ASP A 273 2.10 -17.40 -12.39
C ASP A 273 1.16 -16.18 -12.18
N GLY A 274 1.03 -15.73 -10.93
CA GLY A 274 0.20 -14.62 -10.51
C GLY A 274 -1.27 -14.97 -10.26
N SER A 275 -2.07 -13.93 -10.11
CA SER A 275 -3.50 -13.99 -9.81
C SER A 275 -4.39 -14.07 -11.08
N GLY A 276 -3.80 -13.83 -12.25
CA GLY A 276 -4.51 -13.62 -13.51
C GLY A 276 -5.15 -12.23 -13.67
N ASP A 277 -4.95 -11.33 -12.69
CA ASP A 277 -5.39 -9.93 -12.74
C ASP A 277 -4.22 -9.01 -12.32
N ALA A 278 -3.87 -8.04 -13.15
CA ALA A 278 -2.67 -7.22 -12.92
C ALA A 278 -2.77 -6.35 -11.66
N ASP A 279 -3.98 -5.91 -11.27
CA ASP A 279 -4.17 -5.08 -10.08
C ASP A 279 -4.11 -5.95 -8.80
N ALA A 280 -4.62 -7.18 -8.87
CA ALA A 280 -4.45 -8.15 -7.80
C ALA A 280 -2.97 -8.60 -7.68
N ASP A 281 -2.26 -8.74 -8.80
CA ASP A 281 -0.81 -9.04 -8.81
C ASP A 281 0.01 -7.90 -8.19
N ALA A 282 -0.43 -6.65 -8.31
CA ALA A 282 0.22 -5.54 -7.63
C ALA A 282 0.22 -5.70 -6.09
N LEU A 283 -0.84 -6.31 -5.51
CA LEU A 283 -0.87 -6.66 -4.09
C LEU A 283 0.16 -7.74 -3.74
N VAL A 284 0.35 -8.73 -4.62
CA VAL A 284 1.38 -9.76 -4.45
C VAL A 284 2.77 -9.15 -4.49
N LEU A 285 3.01 -8.23 -5.42
CA LEU A 285 4.29 -7.51 -5.56
C LEU A 285 4.59 -6.64 -4.33
N ALA A 286 3.57 -6.08 -3.68
CA ALA A 286 3.74 -5.37 -2.42
C ALA A 286 4.30 -6.29 -1.32
N VAL A 287 3.74 -7.49 -1.19
CA VAL A 287 4.21 -8.48 -0.19
C VAL A 287 5.63 -8.94 -0.51
N ILE A 288 5.94 -9.22 -1.77
CA ILE A 288 7.32 -9.56 -2.18
C ILE A 288 8.29 -8.44 -1.81
N GLY A 289 7.93 -7.17 -2.06
CA GLY A 289 8.74 -6.01 -1.68
C GLY A 289 8.95 -5.89 -0.16
N GLN A 290 7.92 -6.18 0.64
CA GLN A 290 8.03 -6.23 2.10
C GLN A 290 9.01 -7.32 2.56
N ILE A 291 8.95 -8.52 1.96
CA ILE A 291 9.89 -9.62 2.25
C ILE A 291 11.33 -9.19 1.93
N MET A 292 11.55 -8.58 0.75
CA MET A 292 12.88 -8.13 0.33
C MET A 292 13.44 -7.04 1.27
N ALA A 293 12.60 -6.11 1.74
CA ALA A 293 12.98 -5.09 2.70
C ALA A 293 13.37 -5.71 4.05
N LEU A 294 12.62 -6.71 4.52
CA LEU A 294 12.92 -7.45 5.74
C LEU A 294 14.27 -8.20 5.61
N ASP A 295 14.51 -8.89 4.50
CA ASP A 295 15.76 -9.60 4.27
C ASP A 295 16.98 -8.65 4.29
N LEU A 296 16.84 -7.48 3.70
CA LEU A 296 17.89 -6.46 3.75
C LEU A 296 18.13 -5.97 5.18
N ALA A 297 17.05 -5.74 5.97
CA ALA A 297 17.18 -5.31 7.37
C ALA A 297 17.97 -6.32 8.19
N LEU A 298 17.60 -7.60 8.10
CA LEU A 298 18.23 -8.69 8.85
C LEU A 298 19.70 -8.86 8.44
N ALA A 299 20.01 -8.78 7.15
CA ALA A 299 21.39 -8.86 6.68
C ALA A 299 22.24 -7.64 7.12
N CYS A 300 21.62 -6.49 7.35
CA CYS A 300 22.27 -5.31 7.90
C CYS A 300 22.30 -5.28 9.44
N GLY A 301 21.76 -6.31 10.12
CA GLY A 301 21.69 -6.34 11.58
C GLY A 301 20.78 -5.29 12.18
N ARG A 302 19.73 -4.88 11.46
CA ARG A 302 18.75 -3.87 11.91
C ARG A 302 17.57 -4.55 12.56
N ASP A 303 16.97 -3.86 13.54
CA ASP A 303 15.67 -4.23 14.11
C ASP A 303 14.57 -3.75 13.15
N PRO A 304 13.82 -4.66 12.50
CA PRO A 304 12.76 -4.30 11.57
C PRO A 304 11.48 -3.85 12.27
N ASP A 305 11.29 -4.20 13.54
CA ASP A 305 10.04 -4.00 14.27
C ASP A 305 9.90 -2.57 14.80
N SER A 306 11.06 -1.96 15.13
CA SER A 306 11.13 -0.66 15.80
C SER A 306 12.21 0.22 15.18
N PRO A 307 11.99 0.72 13.97
CA PRO A 307 12.95 1.60 13.31
C PRO A 307 13.18 2.88 14.11
N PRO A 308 14.44 3.38 14.15
CA PRO A 308 14.75 4.59 14.89
C PRO A 308 13.97 5.79 14.32
N HIS A 309 13.61 6.72 15.21
CA HIS A 309 12.91 7.98 14.89
C HIS A 309 11.45 7.83 14.43
N LEU A 310 10.88 6.63 14.44
CA LEU A 310 9.48 6.40 14.11
C LEU A 310 8.71 5.87 15.31
N SER A 311 7.41 6.12 15.30
CA SER A 311 6.46 5.54 16.25
C SER A 311 5.24 5.02 15.50
N LYS A 312 4.56 3.99 16.06
CA LYS A 312 3.40 3.35 15.40
C LYS A 312 2.29 4.34 15.07
N VAL A 313 2.05 5.33 15.93
CA VAL A 313 1.08 6.40 15.68
C VAL A 313 1.84 7.71 15.51
N THR A 314 1.81 8.24 14.29
CA THR A 314 2.40 9.55 14.01
C THR A 314 1.54 10.64 14.64
N ARG A 315 2.17 11.41 15.52
CA ARG A 315 1.56 12.63 16.11
C ARG A 315 2.07 13.83 15.31
N SER A 316 1.55 14.04 14.11
CA SER A 316 1.70 15.32 13.41
C SER A 316 0.73 16.32 14.01
N ALA A 317 1.22 17.53 14.30
CA ALA A 317 0.42 18.62 14.83
C ALA A 317 -0.49 19.22 13.74
#